data_7b6fb98c1eec349d6e949d6db25478a3
#
_entry.id   7b6fb98c1eec349d6e949d6db25478a3
#
_cell.length_a   1.000
_cell.length_b   1.000
_cell.length_c   1.000
_cell.angle_alpha   90.00
_cell.angle_beta   90.00
_cell.angle_gamma   90.00
#
_symmetry.space_group_name_H-M   'P 1'
#
loop_
_entity.id
_entity.type
_entity.pdbx_description
1 polymer ?
#
loop_
_entity_poly.entity_id
_entity_poly.type
_entity_poly.pdbx_seq_one_letter_code
_entity_poly.pdbx_strand_id
1 'polypeptide(L)'
;MKKVPSQDYSKKGIINKADVIKVIWRQQKGMANLIDGKKISQEIKDELKAEVAELTRQGKTASLAVIQVGADPASSVYVRNKKNACAYIGIGSESYELPEETSEEELLALIAELNHKEEVRGILVQLPLPAHINEEKVILAIDPAKDVDGFHPQSAGALMIGSQGFLPCTPAGVIQLLKRSDIEIEGK
;
A
#
# COMPACT_ATOMS: atom_id res chain seq x y z
N MET A 1 5.22 49.38 12.80
CA MET A 1 5.16 48.18 13.61
C MET A 1 4.06 48.34 14.67
N LYS A 2 2.88 47.74 14.49
CA LYS A 2 1.80 47.79 15.49
C LYS A 2 2.01 46.64 16.47
N LYS A 3 2.15 46.97 17.80
CA LYS A 3 2.23 45.99 18.86
C LYS A 3 0.94 45.22 19.00
N VAL A 4 0.99 43.91 18.93
CA VAL A 4 -0.11 42.99 19.26
C VAL A 4 -0.25 42.98 20.80
N PRO A 5 -1.47 43.14 21.34
CA PRO A 5 -1.67 43.08 22.80
C PRO A 5 -1.41 41.68 23.33
N SER A 6 -0.61 41.55 24.37
CA SER A 6 -0.41 40.30 25.11
C SER A 6 -1.69 40.01 25.91
N GLN A 7 -2.48 39.02 25.50
CA GLN A 7 -3.55 38.49 26.34
C GLN A 7 -2.97 37.46 27.33
N ASP A 8 -3.20 37.71 28.61
CA ASP A 8 -2.81 36.84 29.72
C ASP A 8 -3.77 35.61 29.73
N TYR A 9 -3.24 34.44 29.42
CA TYR A 9 -3.97 33.16 29.38
C TYR A 9 -3.86 32.35 30.69
N SER A 10 -3.45 32.97 31.82
CA SER A 10 -3.19 32.24 33.06
C SER A 10 -4.42 31.87 33.90
N LYS A 11 -5.63 32.23 33.49
CA LYS A 11 -6.86 31.93 34.23
C LYS A 11 -7.96 31.40 33.33
N LYS A 12 -7.96 30.08 33.05
CA LYS A 12 -9.14 29.19 32.88
C LYS A 12 -8.75 27.88 32.18
N GLY A 13 -8.85 26.77 32.94
CA GLY A 13 -9.02 25.43 32.38
C GLY A 13 -7.80 24.85 31.61
N ILE A 14 -7.40 23.68 31.99
CA ILE A 14 -6.34 22.92 31.35
C ILE A 14 -6.71 22.77 29.85
N ILE A 15 -6.16 23.65 29.02
CA ILE A 15 -6.29 23.50 27.55
C ILE A 15 -5.45 22.30 27.19
N ASN A 16 -6.10 21.23 26.76
CA ASN A 16 -5.47 20.01 26.28
C ASN A 16 -4.55 20.36 25.10
N LYS A 17 -3.37 19.74 25.08
CA LYS A 17 -2.35 19.93 24.03
C LYS A 17 -2.93 19.75 22.61
N ALA A 18 -3.94 18.89 22.45
CA ALA A 18 -4.68 18.69 21.21
C ALA A 18 -5.55 19.90 20.83
N ASP A 19 -6.09 20.62 21.80
CA ASP A 19 -6.91 21.81 21.53
C ASP A 19 -6.07 23.02 21.17
N VAL A 20 -4.87 23.14 21.77
CA VAL A 20 -3.87 24.15 21.37
C VAL A 20 -3.41 23.90 19.93
N ILE A 21 -3.14 22.66 19.57
CA ILE A 21 -2.80 22.28 18.20
C ILE A 21 -3.96 22.63 17.23
N LYS A 22 -5.20 22.30 17.59
CA LYS A 22 -6.39 22.66 16.77
C LYS A 22 -6.57 24.17 16.61
N VAL A 23 -6.27 24.98 17.65
CA VAL A 23 -6.37 26.44 17.57
C VAL A 23 -5.27 27.00 16.67
N ILE A 24 -4.03 26.52 16.80
CA ILE A 24 -2.92 26.91 15.93
C ILE A 24 -3.23 26.57 14.47
N TRP A 25 -3.75 25.38 14.20
CA TRP A 25 -4.16 24.94 12.83
C TRP A 25 -5.37 25.73 12.29
N ARG A 26 -6.32 26.12 13.15
CA ARG A 26 -7.45 26.99 12.73
C ARG A 26 -7.03 28.41 12.35
N GLN A 27 -5.97 28.94 12.95
CA GLN A 27 -5.46 30.29 12.61
C GLN A 27 -4.63 30.29 11.30
N GLN A 28 -4.17 29.11 10.83
CA GLN A 28 -3.47 28.94 9.57
C GLN A 28 -4.41 28.62 8.38
N LYS A 29 -5.70 28.97 8.46
CA LYS A 29 -6.65 28.84 7.34
C LYS A 29 -6.18 29.69 6.16
N GLY A 30 -5.38 29.10 5.29
CA GLY A 30 -4.92 29.71 4.05
C GLY A 30 -3.56 29.22 3.54
N MET A 31 -2.83 28.37 4.29
CA MET A 31 -1.45 28.03 3.91
C MET A 31 -1.08 26.54 3.86
N ALA A 32 -1.98 25.62 4.23
CA ALA A 32 -1.71 24.18 4.11
C ALA A 32 -2.99 23.39 3.87
N ASN A 33 -2.99 22.55 2.85
CA ASN A 33 -4.03 21.55 2.64
C ASN A 33 -3.60 20.24 3.30
N LEU A 34 -4.49 19.67 4.14
CA LEU A 34 -4.26 18.36 4.73
C LEU A 34 -4.62 17.26 3.72
N ILE A 35 -3.64 16.45 3.35
CA ILE A 35 -3.88 15.23 2.58
C ILE A 35 -4.38 14.15 3.54
N ASP A 36 -5.68 13.85 3.50
CA ASP A 36 -6.30 12.81 4.33
C ASP A 36 -6.15 11.43 3.66
N GLY A 37 -5.04 10.77 3.94
CA GLY A 37 -4.74 9.46 3.36
C GLY A 37 -5.74 8.37 3.75
N LYS A 38 -6.40 8.46 4.93
CA LYS A 38 -7.44 7.50 5.33
C LYS A 38 -8.69 7.64 4.48
N LYS A 39 -9.14 8.87 4.28
CA LYS A 39 -10.30 9.19 3.44
C LYS A 39 -10.04 8.73 2.01
N ILE A 40 -8.91 9.13 1.42
CA ILE A 40 -8.54 8.76 0.05
C ILE A 40 -8.42 7.24 -0.11
N SER A 41 -7.78 6.56 0.84
CA SER A 41 -7.69 5.09 0.82
C SER A 41 -9.06 4.42 0.89
N GLN A 42 -10.02 4.99 1.63
CA GLN A 42 -11.37 4.46 1.70
C GLN A 42 -12.12 4.66 0.38
N GLU A 43 -12.02 5.83 -0.21
CA GLU A 43 -12.61 6.14 -1.52
C GLU A 43 -12.12 5.18 -2.60
N ILE A 44 -10.80 4.95 -2.68
CA ILE A 44 -10.21 3.98 -3.63
C ILE A 44 -10.75 2.57 -3.39
N LYS A 45 -10.85 2.13 -2.13
CA LYS A 45 -11.40 0.81 -1.82
C LYS A 45 -12.87 0.67 -2.19
N ASP A 46 -13.66 1.73 -2.05
CA ASP A 46 -15.07 1.73 -2.42
C ASP A 46 -15.24 1.65 -3.95
N GLU A 47 -14.41 2.38 -4.71
CA GLU A 47 -14.34 2.30 -6.17
C GLU A 47 -13.96 0.88 -6.62
N LEU A 48 -12.85 0.34 -6.09
CA LEU A 48 -12.40 -1.02 -6.41
C LEU A 48 -13.44 -2.09 -6.06
N LYS A 49 -14.15 -1.93 -4.94
CA LYS A 49 -15.22 -2.86 -4.55
C LYS A 49 -16.33 -2.92 -5.60
N ALA A 50 -16.70 -1.77 -6.17
CA ALA A 50 -17.69 -1.71 -7.23
C ALA A 50 -17.19 -2.39 -8.52
N GLU A 51 -15.92 -2.15 -8.90
CA GLU A 51 -15.30 -2.77 -10.06
C GLU A 51 -15.18 -4.30 -9.91
N VAL A 52 -14.72 -4.78 -8.74
CA VAL A 52 -14.60 -6.21 -8.43
C VAL A 52 -15.97 -6.88 -8.48
N ALA A 53 -17.01 -6.26 -7.94
CA ALA A 53 -18.37 -6.79 -8.00
C ALA A 53 -18.88 -6.93 -9.44
N GLU A 54 -18.52 -6.01 -10.33
CA GLU A 54 -18.85 -6.10 -11.76
C GLU A 54 -18.09 -7.23 -12.44
N LEU A 55 -16.78 -7.35 -12.20
CA LEU A 55 -15.97 -8.43 -12.74
C LEU A 55 -16.48 -9.81 -12.27
N THR A 56 -16.87 -9.93 -11.02
CA THR A 56 -17.43 -11.16 -10.44
C THR A 56 -18.75 -11.54 -11.13
N ARG A 57 -19.62 -10.57 -11.44
CA ARG A 57 -20.85 -10.82 -12.20
C ARG A 57 -20.57 -11.33 -13.63
N GLN A 58 -19.41 -10.97 -14.19
CA GLN A 58 -18.93 -11.48 -15.47
C GLN A 58 -18.22 -12.84 -15.37
N GLY A 59 -18.22 -13.48 -14.19
CA GLY A 59 -17.54 -14.74 -13.95
C GLY A 59 -16.01 -14.63 -13.81
N LYS A 60 -15.48 -13.41 -13.68
CA LYS A 60 -14.05 -13.17 -13.47
C LYS A 60 -13.77 -13.05 -11.96
N THR A 61 -12.94 -13.93 -11.47
CA THR A 61 -12.46 -13.90 -10.07
C THR A 61 -10.97 -13.67 -10.04
N ALA A 62 -10.49 -13.11 -8.94
CA ALA A 62 -9.07 -12.91 -8.70
C ALA A 62 -8.73 -13.21 -7.23
N SER A 63 -7.57 -13.80 -7.02
CA SER A 63 -6.97 -14.00 -5.71
C SER A 63 -5.57 -13.39 -5.67
N LEU A 64 -5.21 -12.84 -4.51
CA LEU A 64 -3.88 -12.35 -4.18
C LEU A 64 -3.20 -13.36 -3.26
N ALA A 65 -2.08 -13.93 -3.69
CA ALA A 65 -1.21 -14.71 -2.82
C ALA A 65 -0.24 -13.77 -2.10
N VAL A 66 -0.24 -13.81 -0.78
CA VAL A 66 0.67 -13.04 0.07
C VAL A 66 1.56 -14.01 0.83
N ILE A 67 2.86 -13.93 0.61
CA ILE A 67 3.85 -14.80 1.25
C ILE A 67 4.64 -13.97 2.26
N GLN A 68 4.77 -14.48 3.47
CA GLN A 68 5.66 -13.94 4.51
C GLN A 68 6.55 -15.07 5.01
N VAL A 69 7.85 -14.83 5.11
CA VAL A 69 8.82 -15.74 5.71
C VAL A 69 9.29 -15.14 7.03
N GLY A 70 9.18 -15.92 8.11
CA GLY A 70 9.43 -15.43 9.46
C GLY A 70 8.28 -14.62 10.05
N ALA A 71 8.46 -14.14 11.28
CA ALA A 71 7.43 -13.52 12.08
C ALA A 71 7.77 -12.06 12.45
N ASP A 72 8.34 -11.28 11.51
CA ASP A 72 8.58 -9.85 11.76
C ASP A 72 7.27 -9.12 12.08
N PRO A 73 7.17 -8.44 13.24
CA PRO A 73 5.93 -7.82 13.68
C PRO A 73 5.41 -6.73 12.74
N ALA A 74 6.30 -5.97 12.09
CA ALA A 74 5.90 -4.93 11.16
C ALA A 74 5.31 -5.56 9.88
N SER A 75 5.97 -6.57 9.32
CA SER A 75 5.51 -7.34 8.17
C SER A 75 4.15 -7.97 8.41
N SER A 76 3.93 -8.57 9.59
CA SER A 76 2.65 -9.18 9.98
C SER A 76 1.49 -8.17 10.02
N VAL A 77 1.75 -6.92 10.41
CA VAL A 77 0.74 -5.84 10.35
C VAL A 77 0.38 -5.52 8.89
N TYR A 78 1.36 -5.43 8.00
CA TYR A 78 1.13 -5.17 6.58
C TYR A 78 0.37 -6.30 5.90
N VAL A 79 0.73 -7.54 6.13
CA VAL A 79 0.03 -8.73 5.60
C VAL A 79 -1.43 -8.73 6.06
N ARG A 80 -1.69 -8.53 7.36
CA ARG A 80 -3.05 -8.44 7.90
C ARG A 80 -3.86 -7.30 7.26
N ASN A 81 -3.27 -6.13 7.06
CA ASN A 81 -3.95 -5.00 6.44
C ASN A 81 -4.29 -5.27 4.97
N LYS A 82 -3.38 -5.92 4.21
CA LYS A 82 -3.61 -6.35 2.84
C LYS A 82 -4.77 -7.36 2.77
N LYS A 83 -4.77 -8.38 3.64
CA LYS A 83 -5.85 -9.36 3.74
C LYS A 83 -7.21 -8.70 4.03
N ASN A 84 -7.26 -7.76 4.98
CA ASN A 84 -8.48 -7.03 5.30
C ASN A 84 -8.96 -6.17 4.12
N ALA A 85 -8.04 -5.55 3.39
CA ALA A 85 -8.38 -4.77 2.21
C ALA A 85 -8.95 -5.66 1.08
N CYS A 86 -8.32 -6.80 0.80
CA CYS A 86 -8.82 -7.78 -0.16
C CYS A 86 -10.24 -8.26 0.20
N ALA A 87 -10.46 -8.63 1.45
CA ALA A 87 -11.79 -9.04 1.94
C ALA A 87 -12.83 -7.91 1.78
N TYR A 88 -12.45 -6.66 2.04
CA TYR A 88 -13.35 -5.51 1.90
C TYR A 88 -13.77 -5.28 0.45
N ILE A 89 -12.84 -5.36 -0.50
CA ILE A 89 -13.11 -5.13 -1.92
C ILE A 89 -13.67 -6.35 -2.66
N GLY A 90 -13.65 -7.55 -2.04
CA GLY A 90 -14.20 -8.77 -2.60
C GLY A 90 -13.22 -9.59 -3.44
N ILE A 91 -11.89 -9.36 -3.30
CA ILE A 91 -10.84 -10.19 -3.91
C ILE A 91 -10.46 -11.31 -2.94
N GLY A 92 -10.24 -12.53 -3.46
CA GLY A 92 -9.68 -13.64 -2.70
C GLY A 92 -8.28 -13.30 -2.17
N SER A 93 -7.92 -13.83 -1.00
CA SER A 93 -6.58 -13.66 -0.45
C SER A 93 -6.10 -14.96 0.17
N GLU A 94 -4.99 -15.47 -0.35
CA GLU A 94 -4.28 -16.63 0.17
C GLU A 94 -3.03 -16.15 0.92
N SER A 95 -2.92 -16.46 2.21
CA SER A 95 -1.76 -16.09 3.03
C SER A 95 -0.90 -17.31 3.29
N TYR A 96 0.37 -17.22 2.96
CA TYR A 96 1.39 -18.23 3.21
C TYR A 96 2.37 -17.67 4.25
N GLU A 97 2.19 -18.07 5.49
CA GLU A 97 3.05 -17.69 6.61
C GLU A 97 4.06 -18.83 6.82
N LEU A 98 5.27 -18.64 6.32
CA LEU A 98 6.32 -19.64 6.33
C LEU A 98 7.25 -19.43 7.53
N PRO A 99 7.79 -20.52 8.13
CA PRO A 99 8.81 -20.42 9.17
C PRO A 99 10.03 -19.62 8.72
N GLU A 100 10.77 -19.04 9.67
CA GLU A 100 11.99 -18.28 9.38
C GLU A 100 13.08 -19.16 8.76
N GLU A 101 13.08 -20.45 9.08
CA GLU A 101 14.01 -21.46 8.60
C GLU A 101 13.69 -21.98 7.20
N THR A 102 12.59 -21.51 6.58
CA THR A 102 12.20 -21.91 5.22
C THR A 102 13.37 -21.67 4.26
N SER A 103 13.74 -22.69 3.50
CA SER A 103 14.82 -22.57 2.54
C SER A 103 14.44 -21.73 1.31
N GLU A 104 15.46 -21.20 0.61
CA GLU A 104 15.26 -20.48 -0.66
C GLU A 104 14.54 -21.39 -1.68
N GLU A 105 14.92 -22.67 -1.75
CA GLU A 105 14.34 -23.65 -2.66
C GLU A 105 12.87 -23.89 -2.40
N GLU A 106 12.45 -24.00 -1.14
CA GLU A 106 11.05 -24.17 -0.76
C GLU A 106 10.21 -22.95 -1.13
N LEU A 107 10.73 -21.74 -0.89
CA LEU A 107 10.07 -20.49 -1.27
C LEU A 107 9.94 -20.37 -2.78
N LEU A 108 11.01 -20.66 -3.53
CA LEU A 108 10.97 -20.62 -5.00
C LEU A 108 10.01 -21.67 -5.59
N ALA A 109 9.92 -22.86 -4.99
CA ALA A 109 8.97 -23.89 -5.40
C ALA A 109 7.52 -23.44 -5.19
N LEU A 110 7.22 -22.80 -4.05
CA LEU A 110 5.90 -22.21 -3.79
C LEU A 110 5.55 -21.13 -4.82
N ILE A 111 6.49 -20.22 -5.12
CA ILE A 111 6.27 -19.18 -6.13
C ILE A 111 6.00 -19.80 -7.51
N ALA A 112 6.75 -20.83 -7.90
CA ALA A 112 6.53 -21.53 -9.15
C ALA A 112 5.13 -22.18 -9.20
N GLU A 113 4.64 -22.77 -8.12
CA GLU A 113 3.28 -23.29 -8.02
C GLU A 113 2.25 -22.17 -8.21
N LEU A 114 2.42 -21.05 -7.51
CA LEU A 114 1.50 -19.91 -7.57
C LEU A 114 1.48 -19.21 -8.94
N ASN A 115 2.61 -19.21 -9.64
CA ASN A 115 2.69 -18.73 -11.03
C ASN A 115 1.77 -19.51 -11.97
N HIS A 116 1.59 -20.83 -11.72
CA HIS A 116 0.74 -21.71 -12.53
C HIS A 116 -0.74 -21.71 -12.12
N LYS A 117 -1.09 -21.22 -10.93
CA LYS A 117 -2.49 -21.14 -10.49
C LYS A 117 -3.23 -20.02 -11.24
N GLU A 118 -4.23 -20.35 -12.04
CA GLU A 118 -5.00 -19.37 -12.82
C GLU A 118 -5.82 -18.41 -11.94
N GLU A 119 -6.34 -18.87 -10.81
CA GLU A 119 -7.11 -18.07 -9.85
C GLU A 119 -6.25 -17.03 -9.11
N VAL A 120 -4.94 -17.28 -8.97
CA VAL A 120 -3.98 -16.33 -8.40
C VAL A 120 -3.58 -15.33 -9.46
N ARG A 121 -4.08 -14.11 -9.36
CA ARG A 121 -3.80 -13.01 -10.29
C ARG A 121 -2.71 -12.06 -9.81
N GLY A 122 -2.28 -12.22 -8.57
CA GLY A 122 -1.17 -11.44 -8.00
C GLY A 122 -0.41 -12.25 -6.96
N ILE A 123 0.90 -12.08 -6.96
CA ILE A 123 1.81 -12.67 -5.96
C ILE A 123 2.56 -11.54 -5.31
N LEU A 124 2.60 -11.56 -3.98
CA LEU A 124 3.31 -10.59 -3.16
C LEU A 124 4.15 -11.34 -2.15
N VAL A 125 5.46 -11.15 -2.20
CA VAL A 125 6.38 -11.63 -1.17
C VAL A 125 6.74 -10.47 -0.27
N GLN A 126 6.34 -10.56 1.00
CA GLN A 126 6.57 -9.48 1.96
C GLN A 126 8.06 -9.40 2.33
N LEU A 127 8.68 -8.28 2.01
CA LEU A 127 10.06 -7.97 2.41
C LEU A 127 10.09 -7.31 3.80
N PRO A 128 11.21 -7.41 4.54
CA PRO A 128 12.45 -8.13 4.17
C PRO A 128 12.33 -9.64 4.33
N LEU A 129 13.18 -10.38 3.62
CA LEU A 129 13.35 -11.83 3.77
C LEU A 129 14.48 -12.15 4.77
N PRO A 130 14.50 -13.36 5.36
CA PRO A 130 15.65 -13.84 6.14
C PRO A 130 16.95 -13.80 5.33
N ALA A 131 18.09 -13.53 5.99
CA ALA A 131 19.38 -13.28 5.35
C ALA A 131 19.94 -14.46 4.49
N HIS A 132 19.43 -15.67 4.69
CA HIS A 132 19.81 -16.84 3.90
C HIS A 132 19.05 -16.97 2.57
N ILE A 133 18.05 -16.14 2.33
CA ILE A 133 17.25 -16.12 1.09
C ILE A 133 17.68 -14.91 0.24
N ASN A 134 17.97 -15.13 -1.02
CA ASN A 134 18.33 -14.08 -1.95
C ASN A 134 17.06 -13.38 -2.50
N GLU A 135 16.82 -12.14 -2.07
CA GLU A 135 15.64 -11.36 -2.47
C GLU A 135 15.56 -11.16 -4.00
N GLU A 136 16.69 -10.96 -4.68
CA GLU A 136 16.71 -10.76 -6.13
C GLU A 136 16.22 -12.01 -6.87
N LYS A 137 16.67 -13.21 -6.45
CA LYS A 137 16.17 -14.46 -7.02
C LYS A 137 14.68 -14.65 -6.81
N VAL A 138 14.19 -14.29 -5.63
CA VAL A 138 12.77 -14.38 -5.29
C VAL A 138 11.94 -13.45 -6.17
N ILE A 139 12.36 -12.18 -6.33
CA ILE A 139 11.70 -11.22 -7.20
C ILE A 139 11.67 -11.72 -8.65
N LEU A 140 12.80 -12.23 -9.15
CA LEU A 140 12.91 -12.76 -10.52
C LEU A 140 12.10 -14.04 -10.76
N ALA A 141 11.75 -14.78 -9.71
CA ALA A 141 10.94 -15.99 -9.82
C ALA A 141 9.45 -15.72 -9.97
N ILE A 142 8.98 -14.52 -9.60
CA ILE A 142 7.58 -14.13 -9.76
C ILE A 142 7.31 -13.86 -11.24
N ASP A 143 6.21 -14.42 -11.78
CA ASP A 143 5.75 -14.06 -13.12
C ASP A 143 5.50 -12.54 -13.19
N PRO A 144 6.12 -11.80 -14.11
CA PRO A 144 5.88 -10.36 -14.27
C PRO A 144 4.41 -9.97 -14.42
N ALA A 145 3.58 -10.86 -14.97
CA ALA A 145 2.14 -10.66 -15.08
C ALA A 145 1.40 -10.78 -13.74
N LYS A 146 2.09 -11.27 -12.69
CA LYS A 146 1.56 -11.41 -11.32
C LYS A 146 2.35 -10.61 -10.28
N ASP A 147 3.38 -9.86 -10.70
CA ASP A 147 4.22 -9.00 -9.84
C ASP A 147 3.46 -7.73 -9.41
N VAL A 148 2.57 -7.85 -8.43
CA VAL A 148 1.72 -6.73 -8.00
C VAL A 148 2.46 -5.65 -7.22
N ASP A 149 3.67 -5.90 -6.74
CA ASP A 149 4.52 -4.88 -6.11
C ASP A 149 5.34 -4.07 -7.13
N GLY A 150 5.45 -4.55 -8.39
CA GLY A 150 6.18 -3.87 -9.45
C GLY A 150 7.69 -3.86 -9.25
N PHE A 151 8.25 -4.86 -8.56
CA PHE A 151 9.69 -4.96 -8.28
C PHE A 151 10.47 -5.75 -9.33
N HIS A 152 9.77 -6.56 -10.13
CA HIS A 152 10.42 -7.31 -11.20
C HIS A 152 11.06 -6.35 -12.22
N PRO A 153 12.28 -6.63 -12.73
CA PRO A 153 12.95 -5.77 -13.72
C PRO A 153 12.11 -5.49 -14.97
N GLN A 154 11.25 -6.43 -15.38
CA GLN A 154 10.33 -6.22 -16.49
C GLN A 154 9.26 -5.16 -16.16
N SER A 155 8.70 -5.16 -14.95
CA SER A 155 7.77 -4.14 -14.47
C SER A 155 8.45 -2.76 -14.42
N ALA A 156 9.66 -2.71 -13.86
CA ALA A 156 10.46 -1.50 -13.81
C ALA A 156 10.83 -0.98 -15.22
N GLY A 157 11.22 -1.87 -16.13
CA GLY A 157 11.50 -1.53 -17.53
C GLY A 157 10.26 -1.01 -18.27
N ALA A 158 9.11 -1.64 -18.07
CA ALA A 158 7.83 -1.19 -18.64
C ALA A 158 7.50 0.24 -18.18
N LEU A 159 7.65 0.53 -16.89
CA LEU A 159 7.46 1.88 -16.35
C LEU A 159 8.39 2.90 -17.00
N MET A 160 9.67 2.57 -17.17
CA MET A 160 10.68 3.48 -17.75
C MET A 160 10.39 3.84 -19.20
N ILE A 161 9.82 2.94 -19.99
CA ILE A 161 9.51 3.17 -21.41
C ILE A 161 8.04 3.56 -21.65
N GLY A 162 7.25 3.72 -20.58
CA GLY A 162 5.83 4.08 -20.68
C GLY A 162 4.93 2.96 -21.22
N SER A 163 5.34 1.70 -21.09
CA SER A 163 4.53 0.53 -21.43
C SER A 163 3.60 0.13 -20.28
N GLN A 164 2.61 -0.73 -20.58
CA GLN A 164 1.76 -1.31 -19.57
C GLN A 164 2.53 -2.28 -18.67
N GLY A 165 2.30 -2.19 -17.36
CA GLY A 165 2.89 -3.02 -16.33
C GLY A 165 2.40 -2.62 -14.95
N PHE A 166 2.74 -3.42 -13.94
CA PHE A 166 2.48 -3.04 -12.56
C PHE A 166 3.40 -1.89 -12.14
N LEU A 167 2.84 -0.96 -11.39
CA LEU A 167 3.57 0.17 -10.82
C LEU A 167 3.98 -0.15 -9.39
N PRO A 168 5.19 0.24 -8.96
CA PRO A 168 5.57 0.12 -7.56
C PRO A 168 4.53 0.80 -6.66
N CYS A 169 3.98 0.04 -5.69
CA CYS A 169 2.79 0.45 -4.93
C CYS A 169 2.98 1.74 -4.14
N THR A 170 4.16 1.96 -3.53
CA THR A 170 4.42 3.16 -2.71
C THR A 170 4.42 4.45 -3.55
N PRO A 171 5.21 4.58 -4.62
CA PRO A 171 5.15 5.79 -5.45
C PRO A 171 3.80 5.96 -6.15
N ALA A 172 3.15 4.88 -6.59
CA ALA A 172 1.81 4.95 -7.15
C ALA A 172 0.79 5.50 -6.14
N GLY A 173 0.89 5.06 -4.87
CA GLY A 173 0.08 5.59 -3.77
C GLY A 173 0.31 7.07 -3.52
N VAL A 174 1.56 7.53 -3.55
CA VAL A 174 1.89 8.97 -3.41
C VAL A 174 1.24 9.78 -4.53
N ILE A 175 1.32 9.32 -5.78
CA ILE A 175 0.69 9.98 -6.93
C ILE A 175 -0.84 10.04 -6.75
N GLN A 176 -1.47 8.96 -6.24
CA GLN A 176 -2.92 8.98 -5.96
C GLN A 176 -3.27 9.99 -4.88
N LEU A 177 -2.49 10.09 -3.80
CA LEU A 177 -2.69 11.08 -2.75
C LEU A 177 -2.63 12.51 -3.29
N LEU A 178 -1.65 12.82 -4.13
CA LEU A 178 -1.49 14.15 -4.74
C LEU A 178 -2.65 14.46 -5.69
N LYS A 179 -2.96 13.55 -6.62
CA LYS A 179 -4.04 13.74 -7.61
C LYS A 179 -5.40 13.93 -6.96
N ARG A 180 -5.73 13.13 -5.95
CA ARG A 180 -7.03 13.19 -5.25
C ARG A 180 -7.11 14.34 -4.24
N SER A 181 -6.01 15.06 -4.04
CA SER A 181 -5.96 16.30 -3.25
C SER A 181 -5.86 17.56 -4.13
N ASP A 182 -6.12 17.44 -5.43
CA ASP A 182 -6.06 18.53 -6.42
C ASP A 182 -4.70 19.24 -6.46
N ILE A 183 -3.62 18.48 -6.23
CA ILE A 183 -2.26 19.01 -6.28
C ILE A 183 -1.70 18.79 -7.69
N GLU A 184 -1.35 19.90 -8.34
CA GLU A 184 -0.68 19.88 -9.63
C GLU A 184 0.73 19.29 -9.50
N ILE A 185 1.04 18.30 -10.35
CA ILE A 185 2.31 17.54 -10.26
C ILE A 185 3.29 18.01 -11.33
N GLU A 186 2.79 18.36 -12.53
CA GLU A 186 3.64 18.75 -13.66
C GLU A 186 4.39 20.05 -13.36
N GLY A 187 5.71 20.02 -13.57
CA GLY A 187 6.58 21.19 -13.40
C GLY A 187 6.84 21.59 -11.94
N LYS A 188 6.56 20.70 -10.96
CA LYS A 188 6.79 20.97 -9.53
C LYS A 188 8.00 20.19 -8.99
#